data_71b320be38d9787cb104059af9a5a1fa
#
_entry.id   71b320be38d9787cb104059af9a5a1fa
#
_cell.length_a   1.000
_cell.length_b   1.000
_cell.length_c   1.000
_cell.angle_alpha   90.00
_cell.angle_beta   90.00
_cell.angle_gamma   90.00
#
_symmetry.space_group_name_H-M   'P 1'
#
loop_
_entity.id
_entity.type
_entity.pdbx_description
1 polymer ?
#
loop_
_entity_poly.entity_id
_entity_poly.type
_entity_poly.pdbx_seq_one_letter_code
_entity_poly.pdbx_strand_id
1 'polypeptide(L)'
;MKKNGFTLIELIATIGLLAMLATILITVSVKKINETKEHSKNTMIESIELAAKQYVTDYKDELSDFQNKDYIYISLQTLVEKNYFSNSLIDPTTNKSLPLTDTVYVTREQNGEINAVYDINQKEKAKITLNGPYNEYIKEGTTFTDLGVNAVSSNGTNISSSITTTGTVDTTTPGTYKIKYEYNGTSISRNIIVYK
;
A
#
# COMPACT_ATOMS: atom_id res chain seq x y z
N MET A 1 62.26 35.77 2.59
CA MET A 1 60.86 35.52 2.12
C MET A 1 59.91 36.11 3.15
N LYS A 2 59.10 37.14 2.77
CA LYS A 2 58.04 37.67 3.65
C LYS A 2 56.91 36.60 3.73
N LYS A 3 56.63 36.07 4.92
CA LYS A 3 55.48 35.25 5.15
C LYS A 3 54.26 36.18 5.27
N ASN A 4 53.41 36.23 4.26
CA ASN A 4 52.14 36.91 4.36
C ASN A 4 51.22 36.07 5.24
N GLY A 5 50.84 36.60 6.41
CA GLY A 5 49.83 35.97 7.28
C GLY A 5 48.44 36.27 6.76
N PHE A 6 47.49 35.38 7.05
CA PHE A 6 46.07 35.63 6.74
C PHE A 6 45.55 36.87 7.46
N THR A 7 44.75 37.66 6.77
CA THR A 7 44.05 38.78 7.41
C THR A 7 42.84 38.28 8.20
N LEU A 8 42.41 39.01 9.22
CA LEU A 8 41.22 38.65 10.01
C LEU A 8 39.96 38.54 9.11
N ILE A 9 39.86 39.39 8.10
CA ILE A 9 38.74 39.43 7.18
C ILE A 9 38.70 38.19 6.25
N GLU A 10 39.86 37.72 5.79
CA GLU A 10 39.97 36.48 5.02
C GLU A 10 39.58 35.25 5.87
N LEU A 11 39.95 35.24 7.13
CA LEU A 11 39.56 34.17 8.04
C LEU A 11 38.05 34.13 8.28
N ILE A 12 37.42 35.28 8.54
CA ILE A 12 35.96 35.39 8.70
C ILE A 12 35.23 34.98 7.43
N ALA A 13 35.70 35.44 6.26
CA ALA A 13 35.10 35.10 4.97
C ALA A 13 35.19 33.60 4.67
N THR A 14 36.34 32.96 4.96
CA THR A 14 36.50 31.51 4.74
C THR A 14 35.63 30.69 5.67
N ILE A 15 35.52 31.06 6.96
CA ILE A 15 34.62 30.37 7.91
C ILE A 15 33.16 30.53 7.49
N GLY A 16 32.77 31.73 7.05
CA GLY A 16 31.41 31.97 6.53
C GLY A 16 31.07 31.12 5.31
N LEU A 17 32.02 31.03 4.37
CA LEU A 17 31.84 30.18 3.17
C LEU A 17 31.75 28.69 3.53
N LEU A 18 32.63 28.20 4.42
CA LEU A 18 32.61 26.81 4.88
C LEU A 18 31.32 26.47 5.62
N ALA A 19 30.81 27.39 6.47
CA ALA A 19 29.53 27.20 7.14
C ALA A 19 28.36 27.09 6.15
N MET A 20 28.34 27.91 5.11
CA MET A 20 27.32 27.87 4.05
C MET A 20 27.38 26.53 3.29
N LEU A 21 28.58 26.07 2.90
CA LEU A 21 28.76 24.80 2.22
C LEU A 21 28.34 23.61 3.12
N ALA A 22 28.69 23.66 4.42
CA ALA A 22 28.32 22.63 5.37
C ALA A 22 26.78 22.48 5.50
N THR A 23 26.05 23.61 5.56
CA THR A 23 24.57 23.56 5.64
C THR A 23 23.93 22.92 4.42
N ILE A 24 24.42 23.21 3.21
CA ILE A 24 23.94 22.61 1.96
C ILE A 24 24.20 21.11 1.95
N LEU A 25 25.42 20.66 2.32
CA LEU A 25 25.77 19.25 2.33
C LEU A 25 24.94 18.45 3.35
N ILE A 26 24.67 19.01 4.53
CA ILE A 26 23.84 18.35 5.56
C ILE A 26 22.41 18.17 5.07
N THR A 27 21.79 19.20 4.49
CA THR A 27 20.40 19.10 4.03
C THR A 27 20.22 18.10 2.90
N VAL A 28 21.13 18.03 1.94
CA VAL A 28 21.13 17.04 0.86
C VAL A 28 21.31 15.63 1.40
N SER A 29 22.24 15.45 2.34
CA SER A 29 22.51 14.14 2.95
C SER A 29 21.31 13.62 3.75
N VAL A 30 20.67 14.45 4.55
CA VAL A 30 19.47 14.07 5.33
C VAL A 30 18.32 13.67 4.40
N LYS A 31 18.09 14.43 3.31
CA LYS A 31 17.08 14.09 2.33
C LYS A 31 17.35 12.71 1.71
N LYS A 32 18.56 12.45 1.27
CA LYS A 32 18.97 11.17 0.68
C LYS A 32 18.80 9.99 1.65
N ILE A 33 19.15 10.18 2.92
CA ILE A 33 18.97 9.17 3.97
C ILE A 33 17.48 8.85 4.16
N ASN A 34 16.61 9.86 4.21
CA ASN A 34 15.18 9.65 4.37
C ASN A 34 14.56 8.92 3.16
N GLU A 35 14.94 9.30 1.93
CA GLU A 35 14.51 8.61 0.71
C GLU A 35 14.95 7.13 0.73
N THR A 36 16.17 6.83 1.15
CA THR A 36 16.69 5.47 1.26
C THR A 36 15.92 4.67 2.32
N LYS A 37 15.60 5.28 3.46
CA LYS A 37 14.81 4.64 4.53
C LYS A 37 13.39 4.30 4.06
N GLU A 38 12.72 5.22 3.37
CA GLU A 38 11.38 4.98 2.83
C GLU A 38 11.41 3.87 1.76
N HIS A 39 12.41 3.87 0.89
CA HIS A 39 12.59 2.79 -0.08
C HIS A 39 12.80 1.42 0.61
N SER A 40 13.67 1.36 1.62
CA SER A 40 13.90 0.14 2.40
C SER A 40 12.62 -0.33 3.13
N LYS A 41 11.81 0.59 3.65
CA LYS A 41 10.51 0.29 4.26
C LYS A 41 9.55 -0.33 3.25
N ASN A 42 9.44 0.25 2.05
CA ASN A 42 8.57 -0.29 1.00
C ASN A 42 9.01 -1.70 0.58
N THR A 43 10.31 -1.93 0.40
CA THR A 43 10.86 -3.27 0.11
C THR A 43 10.56 -4.27 1.23
N MET A 44 10.63 -3.84 2.50
CA MET A 44 10.24 -4.68 3.63
C MET A 44 8.75 -5.03 3.57
N ILE A 45 7.87 -4.06 3.30
CA ILE A 45 6.42 -4.29 3.15
C ILE A 45 6.15 -5.30 2.02
N GLU A 46 6.73 -5.09 0.84
CA GLU A 46 6.61 -6.02 -0.30
C GLU A 46 7.07 -7.44 0.05
N SER A 47 8.15 -7.57 0.83
CA SER A 47 8.65 -8.86 1.30
C SER A 47 7.67 -9.55 2.24
N ILE A 48 7.02 -8.79 3.14
CA ILE A 48 5.98 -9.30 4.05
C ILE A 48 4.77 -9.79 3.26
N GLU A 49 4.33 -9.01 2.29
CA GLU A 49 3.19 -9.35 1.41
C GLU A 49 3.48 -10.60 0.58
N LEU A 50 4.68 -10.71 0.02
CA LEU A 50 5.11 -11.88 -0.74
C LEU A 50 5.14 -13.14 0.14
N ALA A 51 5.68 -13.04 1.35
CA ALA A 51 5.71 -14.15 2.30
C ALA A 51 4.30 -14.61 2.70
N ALA A 52 3.37 -13.68 2.89
CA ALA A 52 1.97 -14.02 3.19
C ALA A 52 1.28 -14.72 2.01
N LYS A 53 1.53 -14.27 0.78
CA LYS A 53 1.05 -14.96 -0.45
C LYS A 53 1.60 -16.37 -0.55
N GLN A 54 2.90 -16.54 -0.30
CA GLN A 54 3.54 -17.84 -0.34
C GLN A 54 2.97 -18.77 0.75
N TYR A 55 2.82 -18.26 1.99
CA TYR A 55 2.22 -19.03 3.08
C TYR A 55 0.81 -19.52 2.71
N VAL A 56 -0.05 -18.67 2.18
CA VAL A 56 -1.40 -19.08 1.76
C VAL A 56 -1.35 -20.09 0.62
N THR A 57 -0.42 -19.98 -0.29
CA THR A 57 -0.23 -20.94 -1.39
C THR A 57 0.20 -22.32 -0.87
N ASP A 58 1.13 -22.33 0.07
CA ASP A 58 1.69 -23.58 0.64
C ASP A 58 0.69 -24.31 1.56
N TYR A 59 -0.14 -23.55 2.28
CA TYR A 59 -1.09 -24.09 3.28
C TYR A 59 -2.57 -23.94 2.85
N LYS A 60 -2.86 -23.68 1.59
CA LYS A 60 -4.22 -23.40 1.09
C LYS A 60 -5.26 -24.42 1.52
N ASP A 61 -4.89 -25.71 1.58
CA ASP A 61 -5.82 -26.81 1.89
C ASP A 61 -6.11 -26.91 3.39
N GLU A 62 -5.26 -26.32 4.24
CA GLU A 62 -5.41 -26.29 5.69
C GLU A 62 -6.15 -25.02 6.18
N LEU A 63 -6.23 -23.99 5.34
CA LEU A 63 -6.81 -22.70 5.68
C LEU A 63 -8.31 -22.65 5.35
N SER A 64 -9.14 -23.30 6.18
CA SER A 64 -10.60 -23.38 5.98
C SER A 64 -11.26 -22.01 5.85
N ASP A 65 -10.82 -21.01 6.59
CA ASP A 65 -11.34 -19.64 6.50
C ASP A 65 -11.07 -19.03 5.13
N PHE A 66 -9.89 -19.24 4.57
CA PHE A 66 -9.54 -18.74 3.24
C PHE A 66 -10.33 -19.45 2.13
N GLN A 67 -10.63 -20.75 2.30
CA GLN A 67 -11.44 -21.49 1.36
C GLN A 67 -12.90 -21.03 1.35
N ASN A 68 -13.45 -20.68 2.53
CA ASN A 68 -14.86 -20.34 2.68
C ASN A 68 -15.16 -18.85 2.46
N LYS A 69 -14.20 -17.97 2.76
CA LYS A 69 -14.41 -16.51 2.78
C LYS A 69 -13.65 -15.75 1.69
N ASP A 70 -12.72 -16.40 0.95
CA ASP A 70 -11.80 -15.80 -0.01
C ASP A 70 -10.89 -14.69 0.58
N TYR A 71 -10.78 -14.62 1.91
CA TYR A 71 -9.82 -13.76 2.60
C TYR A 71 -9.38 -14.35 3.94
N ILE A 72 -8.21 -13.94 4.40
CA ILE A 72 -7.65 -14.31 5.69
C ILE A 72 -6.74 -13.19 6.22
N TYR A 73 -6.63 -13.10 7.55
CA TYR A 73 -5.63 -12.30 8.24
C TYR A 73 -4.53 -13.21 8.78
N ILE A 74 -3.29 -12.95 8.39
CA ILE A 74 -2.12 -13.75 8.81
C ILE A 74 -1.26 -12.85 9.68
N SER A 75 -1.00 -13.26 10.93
CA SER A 75 -0.12 -12.51 11.81
C SER A 75 1.34 -12.62 11.37
N LEU A 76 2.14 -11.58 11.63
CA LEU A 76 3.58 -11.65 11.42
C LEU A 76 4.22 -12.76 12.25
N GLN A 77 3.65 -13.06 13.43
CA GLN A 77 4.06 -14.19 14.27
C GLN A 77 3.95 -15.51 13.50
N THR A 78 2.82 -15.76 12.82
CA THR A 78 2.62 -16.96 12.01
C THR A 78 3.69 -17.10 10.93
N LEU A 79 4.02 -16.00 10.23
CA LEU A 79 5.03 -16.01 9.17
C LEU A 79 6.44 -16.29 9.73
N VAL A 80 6.76 -15.79 10.93
CA VAL A 80 8.02 -16.08 11.62
C VAL A 80 8.08 -17.53 12.08
N GLU A 81 7.03 -18.05 12.74
CA GLU A 81 6.95 -19.42 13.23
C GLU A 81 7.04 -20.45 12.10
N LYS A 82 6.53 -20.09 10.92
CA LYS A 82 6.60 -20.93 9.71
C LYS A 82 7.86 -20.70 8.86
N ASN A 83 8.84 -19.93 9.38
CA ASN A 83 10.15 -19.65 8.76
C ASN A 83 10.10 -18.89 7.43
N TYR A 84 9.07 -18.08 7.18
CA TYR A 84 9.05 -17.16 6.05
C TYR A 84 9.89 -15.90 6.31
N PHE A 85 10.14 -15.59 7.59
CA PHE A 85 11.03 -14.51 8.04
C PHE A 85 11.93 -14.95 9.19
N SER A 86 13.08 -14.27 9.34
CA SER A 86 13.88 -14.30 10.57
C SER A 86 13.20 -13.49 11.69
N ASN A 87 13.54 -13.77 12.94
CA ASN A 87 12.86 -13.33 14.16
C ASN A 87 12.75 -11.81 14.42
N SER A 88 13.25 -10.94 13.55
CA SER A 88 13.13 -9.50 13.76
C SER A 88 12.87 -8.76 12.45
N LEU A 89 11.66 -8.24 12.31
CA LEU A 89 11.29 -7.27 11.30
C LEU A 89 11.43 -5.88 11.92
N ILE A 90 12.37 -5.09 11.43
CA ILE A 90 12.66 -3.74 11.93
C ILE A 90 12.25 -2.73 10.87
N ASP A 91 11.38 -1.79 11.24
CA ASP A 91 11.02 -0.66 10.38
C ASP A 91 12.26 0.25 10.18
N PRO A 92 12.77 0.39 8.95
CA PRO A 92 13.97 1.18 8.67
C PRO A 92 13.81 2.69 8.95
N THR A 93 12.57 3.18 8.98
CA THR A 93 12.29 4.61 9.22
C THR A 93 12.32 4.96 10.68
N THR A 94 11.80 4.09 11.55
CA THR A 94 11.68 4.31 12.98
C THR A 94 12.72 3.55 13.80
N ASN A 95 13.41 2.58 13.19
CA ASN A 95 14.35 1.65 13.82
C ASN A 95 13.71 0.84 14.98
N LYS A 96 12.39 0.60 14.90
CA LYS A 96 11.66 -0.20 15.88
C LYS A 96 11.23 -1.52 15.26
N SER A 97 11.19 -2.57 16.08
CA SER A 97 10.63 -3.86 15.67
C SER A 97 9.13 -3.73 15.39
N LEU A 98 8.65 -4.35 14.31
CA LEU A 98 7.23 -4.49 14.05
C LEU A 98 6.61 -5.42 15.10
N PRO A 99 5.39 -5.10 15.60
CA PRO A 99 4.67 -6.02 16.48
C PRO A 99 4.35 -7.33 15.76
N LEU A 100 4.67 -8.47 16.37
CA LEU A 100 4.35 -9.77 15.79
C LEU A 100 2.84 -10.04 15.71
N THR A 101 2.05 -9.27 16.45
CA THR A 101 0.57 -9.27 16.39
C THR A 101 0.01 -8.56 15.16
N ASP A 102 0.82 -7.77 14.46
CA ASP A 102 0.40 -7.14 13.21
C ASP A 102 -0.01 -8.20 12.18
N THR A 103 -1.00 -7.86 11.36
CA THR A 103 -1.58 -8.81 10.41
C THR A 103 -1.43 -8.35 8.96
N VAL A 104 -1.23 -9.32 8.08
CA VAL A 104 -1.32 -9.17 6.63
C VAL A 104 -2.71 -9.60 6.19
N TYR A 105 -3.39 -8.75 5.46
CA TYR A 105 -4.67 -9.09 4.84
C TYR A 105 -4.44 -9.75 3.49
N VAL A 106 -4.87 -10.99 3.33
CA VAL A 106 -4.73 -11.76 2.10
C VAL A 106 -6.10 -12.07 1.52
N THR A 107 -6.27 -11.83 0.23
CA THR A 107 -7.53 -12.08 -0.51
C THR A 107 -7.30 -12.96 -1.72
N ARG A 108 -8.34 -13.68 -2.12
CA ARG A 108 -8.42 -14.33 -3.42
C ARG A 108 -9.31 -13.49 -4.33
N GLU A 109 -8.75 -13.08 -5.46
CA GLU A 109 -9.49 -12.37 -6.51
C GLU A 109 -10.39 -13.34 -7.27
N GLN A 110 -11.37 -12.78 -8.01
CA GLN A 110 -12.30 -13.60 -8.84
C GLN A 110 -11.59 -14.39 -9.95
N ASN A 111 -10.42 -13.96 -10.38
CA ASN A 111 -9.55 -14.66 -11.34
C ASN A 111 -8.70 -15.76 -10.70
N GLY A 112 -8.82 -15.97 -9.37
CA GLY A 112 -8.05 -16.93 -8.60
C GLY A 112 -6.70 -16.42 -8.11
N GLU A 113 -6.32 -15.18 -8.45
CA GLU A 113 -5.08 -14.56 -8.00
C GLU A 113 -5.11 -14.26 -6.50
N ILE A 114 -4.00 -14.52 -5.82
CA ILE A 114 -3.83 -14.22 -4.39
C ILE A 114 -3.18 -12.85 -4.27
N ASN A 115 -3.87 -11.94 -3.60
CA ASN A 115 -3.34 -10.63 -3.26
C ASN A 115 -3.10 -10.50 -1.75
N ALA A 116 -2.05 -9.77 -1.35
CA ALA A 116 -1.73 -9.53 0.05
C ALA A 116 -1.44 -8.05 0.26
N VAL A 117 -1.90 -7.50 1.37
CA VAL A 117 -1.68 -6.10 1.75
C VAL A 117 -1.28 -6.04 3.22
N TYR A 118 -0.08 -5.54 3.49
CA TYR A 118 0.39 -5.20 4.82
C TYR A 118 0.34 -3.69 5.03
N ASP A 119 -0.43 -3.24 6.01
CA ASP A 119 -0.46 -1.84 6.42
C ASP A 119 0.28 -1.69 7.76
N ILE A 120 1.43 -1.05 7.74
CA ILE A 120 2.25 -0.82 8.93
C ILE A 120 1.53 -0.05 10.05
N ASN A 121 0.47 0.70 9.70
CA ASN A 121 -0.39 1.38 10.67
C ASN A 121 -1.55 0.50 11.15
N GLN A 122 -1.63 -0.74 10.67
CA GLN A 122 -2.69 -1.70 11.00
C GLN A 122 -4.12 -1.15 10.85
N LYS A 123 -4.33 -0.31 9.82
CA LYS A 123 -5.67 0.15 9.50
C LYS A 123 -6.55 -1.03 9.15
N GLU A 124 -7.76 -1.02 9.69
CA GLU A 124 -8.75 -2.04 9.38
C GLU A 124 -8.96 -2.17 7.87
N LYS A 125 -8.83 -3.38 7.36
CA LYS A 125 -9.06 -3.71 5.95
C LYS A 125 -10.47 -4.24 5.75
N ALA A 126 -10.94 -4.20 4.50
CA ALA A 126 -12.26 -4.67 4.14
C ALA A 126 -12.20 -5.68 3.00
N LYS A 127 -13.08 -6.68 3.03
CA LYS A 127 -13.46 -7.40 1.82
C LYS A 127 -14.51 -6.58 1.11
N ILE A 128 -14.19 -6.10 -0.10
CA ILE A 128 -15.11 -5.34 -0.96
C ILE A 128 -15.54 -6.25 -2.10
N THR A 129 -16.84 -6.42 -2.29
CA THR A 129 -17.42 -7.26 -3.35
C THR A 129 -18.36 -6.41 -4.21
N LEU A 130 -18.24 -6.49 -5.53
CA LEU A 130 -19.12 -5.78 -6.44
C LEU A 130 -20.56 -6.33 -6.36
N ASN A 131 -21.54 -5.44 -6.32
CA ASN A 131 -22.94 -5.79 -6.54
C ASN A 131 -23.20 -5.83 -8.05
N GLY A 132 -23.05 -7.00 -8.68
CA GLY A 132 -23.19 -7.18 -10.12
C GLY A 132 -21.86 -7.45 -10.83
N PRO A 133 -21.83 -7.40 -12.18
CA PRO A 133 -20.69 -7.84 -12.98
C PRO A 133 -19.49 -6.89 -12.84
N TYR A 134 -18.29 -7.45 -13.06
CA TYR A 134 -17.04 -6.68 -13.14
C TYR A 134 -17.00 -5.79 -14.40
N ASN A 135 -17.47 -6.31 -15.54
CA ASN A 135 -17.67 -5.57 -16.78
C ASN A 135 -19.17 -5.44 -17.06
N GLU A 136 -19.66 -4.22 -17.11
CA GLU A 136 -21.06 -3.91 -17.45
C GLU A 136 -21.11 -3.22 -18.80
N TYR A 137 -21.98 -3.71 -19.69
CA TYR A 137 -22.14 -3.21 -21.04
C TYR A 137 -23.44 -2.41 -21.13
N ILE A 138 -23.36 -1.16 -21.51
CA ILE A 138 -24.52 -0.27 -21.67
C ILE A 138 -24.50 0.38 -23.05
N LYS A 139 -25.69 0.53 -23.64
CA LYS A 139 -25.83 1.23 -24.92
C LYS A 139 -25.68 2.74 -24.73
N GLU A 140 -25.05 3.39 -25.71
CA GLU A 140 -24.96 4.86 -25.77
C GLU A 140 -26.32 5.54 -25.54
N GLY A 141 -26.33 6.56 -24.70
CA GLY A 141 -27.54 7.30 -24.31
C GLY A 141 -28.40 6.63 -23.24
N THR A 142 -28.05 5.43 -22.77
CA THR A 142 -28.79 4.74 -21.70
C THR A 142 -28.40 5.31 -20.33
N THR A 143 -29.35 5.44 -19.43
CA THR A 143 -29.06 5.84 -18.05
C THR A 143 -28.27 4.74 -17.35
N PHE A 144 -27.12 5.09 -16.76
CA PHE A 144 -26.34 4.21 -15.90
C PHE A 144 -26.71 4.44 -14.43
N THR A 145 -26.91 3.35 -13.70
CA THR A 145 -27.07 3.38 -12.24
C THR A 145 -26.05 2.43 -11.62
N ASP A 146 -25.13 2.97 -10.83
CA ASP A 146 -24.14 2.15 -10.16
C ASP A 146 -24.79 1.27 -9.09
N LEU A 147 -24.60 -0.04 -9.19
CA LEU A 147 -25.09 -1.04 -8.23
C LEU A 147 -24.29 -1.01 -6.91
N GLY A 148 -23.15 -0.31 -6.89
CA GLY A 148 -22.28 -0.18 -5.73
C GLY A 148 -21.60 -1.49 -5.34
N VAL A 149 -21.25 -1.58 -4.07
CA VAL A 149 -20.53 -2.71 -3.50
C VAL A 149 -21.12 -3.14 -2.16
N ASN A 150 -20.83 -4.38 -1.77
CA ASN A 150 -20.96 -4.85 -0.41
C ASN A 150 -19.56 -4.92 0.21
N ALA A 151 -19.39 -4.36 1.41
CA ALA A 151 -18.10 -4.35 2.09
C ALA A 151 -18.25 -4.78 3.55
N VAL A 152 -17.34 -5.67 3.96
CA VAL A 152 -17.31 -6.24 5.31
C VAL A 152 -15.90 -6.07 5.87
N SER A 153 -15.80 -5.54 7.08
CA SER A 153 -14.53 -5.40 7.79
C SER A 153 -14.03 -6.74 8.35
N SER A 154 -12.82 -6.74 8.86
CA SER A 154 -12.17 -7.94 9.45
C SER A 154 -12.99 -8.61 10.54
N ASN A 155 -13.74 -7.84 11.32
CA ASN A 155 -14.59 -8.35 12.40
C ASN A 155 -16.01 -8.77 11.94
N GLY A 156 -16.30 -8.70 10.62
CA GLY A 156 -17.59 -9.06 10.05
C GLY A 156 -18.62 -7.91 10.02
N THR A 157 -18.26 -6.71 10.44
CA THR A 157 -19.17 -5.55 10.41
C THR A 157 -19.38 -5.07 8.97
N ASN A 158 -20.65 -4.80 8.60
CA ASN A 158 -20.95 -4.20 7.30
C ASN A 158 -20.49 -2.72 7.29
N ILE A 159 -19.60 -2.39 6.37
CA ILE A 159 -19.02 -1.06 6.18
C ILE A 159 -19.24 -0.51 4.77
N SER A 160 -20.24 -1.02 4.04
CA SER A 160 -20.54 -0.59 2.67
C SER A 160 -20.79 0.93 2.55
N SER A 161 -21.35 1.55 3.59
CA SER A 161 -21.54 3.01 3.65
C SER A 161 -20.27 3.82 3.85
N SER A 162 -19.16 3.17 4.24
CA SER A 162 -17.86 3.82 4.47
C SER A 162 -16.93 3.72 3.26
N ILE A 163 -17.39 3.11 2.16
CA ILE A 163 -16.61 2.96 0.92
C ILE A 163 -16.56 4.30 0.18
N THR A 164 -15.35 4.71 -0.17
CA THR A 164 -15.14 5.85 -1.06
C THR A 164 -15.26 5.40 -2.51
N THR A 165 -16.20 5.98 -3.25
CA THR A 165 -16.40 5.70 -4.68
C THR A 165 -15.82 6.83 -5.50
N THR A 166 -15.02 6.50 -6.52
CA THR A 166 -14.41 7.45 -7.45
C THR A 166 -14.57 6.97 -8.89
N GLY A 167 -14.62 7.92 -9.82
CA GLY A 167 -14.87 7.68 -11.24
C GLY A 167 -16.24 8.20 -11.68
N THR A 168 -16.33 8.53 -12.95
CA THR A 168 -17.56 9.00 -13.62
C THR A 168 -17.77 8.23 -14.90
N VAL A 169 -19.03 8.01 -15.26
CA VAL A 169 -19.43 7.34 -16.50
C VAL A 169 -20.14 8.36 -17.38
N ASP A 170 -19.56 8.64 -18.56
CA ASP A 170 -20.24 9.40 -19.60
C ASP A 170 -20.96 8.39 -20.54
N THR A 171 -22.26 8.29 -20.40
CA THR A 171 -23.08 7.37 -21.20
C THR A 171 -23.35 7.87 -22.61
N THR A 172 -23.02 9.12 -22.94
CA THR A 172 -23.22 9.70 -24.27
C THR A 172 -22.02 9.52 -25.20
N THR A 173 -20.91 9.02 -24.68
CA THR A 173 -19.68 8.79 -25.43
C THR A 173 -19.26 7.32 -25.32
N PRO A 174 -19.19 6.56 -26.44
CA PRO A 174 -18.67 5.22 -26.44
C PRO A 174 -17.25 5.13 -25.90
N GLY A 175 -17.01 4.20 -24.98
CA GLY A 175 -15.71 4.06 -24.33
C GLY A 175 -15.77 3.12 -23.13
N THR A 176 -14.63 2.94 -22.46
CA THR A 176 -14.53 2.19 -21.20
C THR A 176 -14.29 3.16 -20.05
N TYR A 177 -15.21 3.18 -19.12
CA TYR A 177 -15.18 3.98 -17.92
C TYR A 177 -14.92 3.08 -16.71
N LYS A 178 -14.22 3.61 -15.71
CA LYS A 178 -13.84 2.84 -14.51
C LYS A 178 -14.40 3.51 -13.26
N ILE A 179 -15.14 2.76 -12.46
CA ILE A 179 -15.53 3.15 -11.11
C ILE A 179 -14.68 2.37 -10.13
N LYS A 180 -14.00 3.08 -9.22
CA LYS A 180 -13.17 2.52 -8.15
C LYS A 180 -13.87 2.68 -6.81
N TYR A 181 -13.87 1.62 -6.02
CA TYR A 181 -14.38 1.56 -4.65
C TYR A 181 -13.21 1.29 -3.72
N GLU A 182 -13.04 2.09 -2.69
CA GLU A 182 -11.86 2.03 -1.83
C GLU A 182 -12.19 2.20 -0.35
N TYR A 183 -11.49 1.44 0.50
CA TYR A 183 -11.50 1.56 1.95
C TYR A 183 -10.11 1.24 2.51
N ASN A 184 -9.50 2.18 3.25
CA ASN A 184 -8.21 2.01 3.93
C ASN A 184 -7.13 1.34 3.06
N GLY A 185 -7.02 1.74 1.79
CA GLY A 185 -6.03 1.22 0.83
C GLY A 185 -6.41 -0.10 0.15
N THR A 186 -7.49 -0.77 0.56
CA THR A 186 -8.09 -1.89 -0.20
C THR A 186 -9.03 -1.32 -1.25
N SER A 187 -8.95 -1.79 -2.48
CA SER A 187 -9.83 -1.28 -3.55
C SER A 187 -10.22 -2.36 -4.55
N ILE A 188 -11.40 -2.20 -5.14
CA ILE A 188 -11.89 -2.96 -6.29
C ILE A 188 -12.44 -1.97 -7.32
N SER A 189 -12.51 -2.37 -8.58
CA SER A 189 -13.04 -1.51 -9.64
C SER A 189 -14.03 -2.27 -10.51
N ARG A 190 -14.98 -1.51 -11.10
CA ARG A 190 -15.91 -1.98 -12.14
C ARG A 190 -15.62 -1.23 -13.43
N ASN A 191 -15.65 -1.93 -14.56
CA ASN A 191 -15.58 -1.32 -15.88
C ASN A 191 -16.99 -1.19 -16.47
N ILE A 192 -17.32 -0.01 -16.96
CA ILE A 192 -18.54 0.27 -17.70
C ILE A 192 -18.16 0.51 -19.15
N ILE A 193 -18.63 -0.36 -20.04
CA ILE A 193 -18.31 -0.33 -21.46
C ILE A 193 -19.54 0.23 -22.20
N VAL A 194 -19.43 1.51 -22.61
CA VAL A 194 -20.46 2.18 -23.42
C VAL A 194 -20.23 1.83 -24.89
N TYR A 195 -21.22 1.22 -25.53
CA TYR A 195 -21.15 0.84 -26.94
C TYR A 195 -22.26 1.50 -27.74
N LYS A 196 -22.07 1.64 -29.04
CA LYS A 196 -23.05 2.22 -30.00
C LYS A 196 -24.27 1.35 -30.19
#